data_9eb27f5860f369b23f58c1a6be0ff9b1
#
_entry.id   9eb27f5860f369b23f58c1a6be0ff9b1
#
_cell.length_a   1.000
_cell.length_b   1.000
_cell.length_c   1.000
_cell.angle_alpha   90.00
_cell.angle_beta   90.00
_cell.angle_gamma   90.00
#
_symmetry.space_group_name_H-M   'P 1'
#
loop_
_entity.id
_entity.type
_entity.pdbx_description
1 polymer ?
#
loop_
_entity_poly.entity_id
_entity_poly.type
_entity_poly.pdbx_seq_one_letter_code
_entity_poly.pdbx_strand_id
1 'polypeptide(L)'
;MTHQPEQGRSVRFTPFVPSPLPSPERETGLMALTDAAYQSDPGGPLDVDHELYDRIGSMLDGRELVDSFTIPIRSGRAWEVPAGHVCRIVTIEGPQVADLNLWSLHDPRERLWAARTRQLQAAHVSLHDRLWSTLPFLRPLVTITGDSLADYGVDDEGGRVHDLLGTRCDPYVSQMLSGEPFDYHCHSNLTRAVRPWHLTELDVHDVLNVFQCTGLNDRDEYFMKTCPATQGDYFEFFAEIDVLAALSTCPGGDLSVPMFGPDAGDAEAVCRPLGIEVHRVPDEALEGWSPPVRAAYAQDHGLAARPWR
;
A
#
# COMPACT_ATOMS: atom_id res chain seq x y z
N MET A 1 -32.22 17.77 -28.82
CA MET A 1 -31.39 16.59 -28.62
C MET A 1 -31.25 16.40 -27.12
N THR A 2 -32.07 15.53 -26.59
CA THR A 2 -32.12 15.21 -25.14
C THR A 2 -31.00 14.25 -24.83
N HIS A 3 -29.97 14.71 -24.10
CA HIS A 3 -28.94 13.85 -23.52
C HIS A 3 -29.65 12.92 -22.50
N GLN A 4 -29.76 11.64 -22.83
CA GLN A 4 -29.99 10.61 -21.81
C GLN A 4 -28.69 10.48 -20.99
N PRO A 5 -28.75 10.47 -19.64
CA PRO A 5 -27.62 10.14 -18.84
C PRO A 5 -27.23 8.68 -19.10
N GLU A 6 -25.96 8.45 -19.41
CA GLU A 6 -25.40 7.10 -19.46
C GLU A 6 -25.68 6.42 -18.11
N GLN A 7 -26.28 5.24 -18.17
CA GLN A 7 -26.51 4.41 -17.00
C GLN A 7 -25.13 4.02 -16.44
N GLY A 8 -24.74 4.67 -15.34
CA GLY A 8 -23.49 4.40 -14.65
C GLY A 8 -23.43 2.93 -14.23
N ARG A 9 -22.37 2.25 -14.64
CA ARG A 9 -22.02 0.91 -14.19
C ARG A 9 -21.83 0.95 -12.68
N SER A 10 -22.63 0.20 -11.92
CA SER A 10 -22.73 0.33 -10.47
C SER A 10 -21.76 -0.59 -9.74
N VAL A 11 -21.14 -0.06 -8.68
CA VAL A 11 -20.56 -0.90 -7.62
C VAL A 11 -21.74 -1.47 -6.83
N ARG A 12 -21.78 -2.79 -6.64
CA ARG A 12 -22.77 -3.40 -5.78
C ARG A 12 -22.29 -3.34 -4.34
N PHE A 13 -23.16 -2.88 -3.48
CA PHE A 13 -23.00 -3.00 -2.04
C PHE A 13 -23.76 -4.25 -1.57
N THR A 14 -23.05 -5.18 -0.95
CA THR A 14 -23.70 -6.33 -0.32
C THR A 14 -24.51 -5.81 0.88
N PRO A 15 -25.86 -5.97 0.91
CA PRO A 15 -26.64 -5.52 2.05
C PRO A 15 -26.15 -6.16 3.32
N PHE A 16 -26.08 -5.40 4.41
CA PHE A 16 -25.78 -5.92 5.72
C PHE A 16 -26.87 -6.95 6.11
N VAL A 17 -26.50 -8.21 6.12
CA VAL A 17 -27.31 -9.27 6.70
C VAL A 17 -26.83 -9.42 8.14
N PRO A 18 -27.67 -9.15 9.15
CA PRO A 18 -27.28 -9.38 10.53
C PRO A 18 -26.91 -10.85 10.70
N SER A 19 -25.63 -11.15 10.95
CA SER A 19 -25.24 -12.49 11.34
C SER A 19 -25.88 -12.80 12.69
N PRO A 20 -26.39 -14.01 12.91
CA PRO A 20 -26.80 -14.44 14.25
C PRO A 20 -25.62 -14.27 15.19
N LEU A 21 -25.87 -13.83 16.43
CA LEU A 21 -24.84 -13.74 17.47
C LEU A 21 -24.05 -15.06 17.49
N PRO A 22 -22.71 -15.02 17.56
CA PRO A 22 -21.91 -16.24 17.55
C PRO A 22 -22.34 -17.11 18.75
N SER A 23 -22.69 -18.36 18.45
CA SER A 23 -22.90 -19.35 19.50
C SER A 23 -21.57 -19.63 20.22
N PRO A 24 -21.57 -19.94 21.53
CA PRO A 24 -20.33 -20.16 22.28
C PRO A 24 -19.53 -21.40 21.85
N GLU A 25 -20.04 -22.20 20.96
CA GLU A 25 -19.36 -23.35 20.37
C GLU A 25 -18.94 -23.01 18.94
N ARG A 26 -17.75 -22.38 18.77
CA ARG A 26 -17.09 -22.38 17.46
C ARG A 26 -16.43 -23.75 17.28
N GLU A 27 -17.07 -24.60 16.50
CA GLU A 27 -16.34 -25.68 15.85
C GLU A 27 -15.24 -25.03 14.98
N THR A 28 -14.02 -25.57 15.07
CA THR A 28 -12.88 -25.25 14.22
C THR A 28 -13.15 -25.73 12.79
N GLY A 29 -14.07 -25.09 12.10
CA GLY A 29 -14.39 -25.28 10.70
C GLY A 29 -13.87 -24.13 9.87
N LEU A 30 -13.42 -24.36 8.64
CA LEU A 30 -13.09 -23.33 7.66
C LEU A 30 -14.09 -22.18 7.77
N MET A 31 -13.59 -20.96 8.00
CA MET A 31 -14.42 -19.76 7.98
C MET A 31 -15.22 -19.75 6.67
N ALA A 32 -16.54 -19.71 6.75
CA ALA A 32 -17.38 -19.52 5.58
C ALA A 32 -16.91 -18.26 4.85
N LEU A 33 -16.63 -18.38 3.56
CA LEU A 33 -16.29 -17.24 2.73
C LEU A 33 -17.49 -16.29 2.73
N THR A 34 -17.28 -15.09 3.30
CA THR A 34 -18.26 -14.01 3.24
C THR A 34 -17.86 -13.11 2.07
N ASP A 35 -18.84 -12.71 1.27
CA ASP A 35 -18.60 -11.82 0.15
C ASP A 35 -17.99 -10.49 0.60
N ALA A 36 -17.10 -9.93 -0.23
CA ALA A 36 -16.55 -8.60 0.00
C ALA A 36 -17.67 -7.56 0.04
N ALA A 37 -17.55 -6.56 0.93
CA ALA A 37 -18.56 -5.51 1.10
C ALA A 37 -18.73 -4.65 -0.16
N TYR A 38 -17.65 -4.47 -0.91
CA TYR A 38 -17.66 -3.74 -2.18
C TYR A 38 -17.26 -4.69 -3.30
N GLN A 39 -18.11 -4.80 -4.30
CA GLN A 39 -17.87 -5.62 -5.48
C GLN A 39 -18.10 -4.75 -6.72
N SER A 40 -17.28 -4.91 -7.73
CA SER A 40 -17.43 -4.23 -9.00
C SER A 40 -18.02 -5.17 -10.04
N ASP A 41 -18.99 -4.66 -10.80
CA ASP A 41 -19.36 -5.33 -12.04
C ASP A 41 -18.21 -5.17 -13.06
N PRO A 42 -18.04 -6.10 -14.03
CA PRO A 42 -17.06 -5.96 -15.10
C PRO A 42 -17.18 -4.60 -15.82
N GLY A 43 -16.07 -3.89 -15.95
CA GLY A 43 -15.97 -2.53 -16.45
C GLY A 43 -16.54 -1.47 -15.51
N GLY A 44 -16.76 -1.79 -14.24
CA GLY A 44 -17.11 -0.85 -13.18
C GLY A 44 -15.90 -0.08 -12.64
N PRO A 45 -16.11 0.88 -11.73
CA PRO A 45 -15.03 1.78 -11.27
C PRO A 45 -13.95 1.11 -10.41
N LEU A 46 -14.22 -0.11 -9.91
CA LEU A 46 -13.23 -0.92 -9.17
C LEU A 46 -12.64 -2.03 -10.04
N ASP A 47 -13.21 -2.26 -11.22
CA ASP A 47 -12.66 -3.21 -12.19
C ASP A 47 -11.38 -2.66 -12.80
N VAL A 48 -10.38 -3.52 -12.93
CA VAL A 48 -9.07 -3.15 -13.44
C VAL A 48 -8.87 -3.80 -14.80
N ASP A 49 -8.41 -3.05 -15.77
CA ASP A 49 -8.03 -3.58 -17.08
C ASP A 49 -6.74 -4.40 -16.93
N HIS A 50 -6.88 -5.68 -16.63
CA HIS A 50 -5.76 -6.59 -16.41
C HIS A 50 -4.85 -6.67 -17.63
N GLU A 51 -5.40 -6.66 -18.86
CA GLU A 51 -4.59 -6.73 -20.10
C GLU A 51 -3.68 -5.52 -20.23
N LEU A 52 -4.17 -4.34 -19.89
CA LEU A 52 -3.38 -3.11 -19.87
C LEU A 52 -2.24 -3.19 -18.85
N TYR A 53 -2.54 -3.54 -17.59
CA TYR A 53 -1.52 -3.53 -16.54
C TYR A 53 -0.56 -4.72 -16.64
N ASP A 54 -0.98 -5.86 -17.17
CA ASP A 54 -0.08 -6.97 -17.53
C ASP A 54 0.87 -6.55 -18.65
N ARG A 55 0.39 -5.81 -19.66
CA ARG A 55 1.24 -5.26 -20.72
C ARG A 55 2.25 -4.26 -20.15
N ILE A 56 1.82 -3.34 -19.27
CA ILE A 56 2.71 -2.39 -18.59
C ILE A 56 3.76 -3.14 -17.76
N GLY A 57 3.37 -4.13 -16.98
CA GLY A 57 4.26 -4.90 -16.09
C GLY A 57 5.24 -5.80 -16.86
N SER A 58 4.80 -6.45 -17.96
CA SER A 58 5.59 -7.43 -18.71
C SER A 58 6.49 -6.82 -19.79
N MET A 59 6.16 -5.64 -20.33
CA MET A 59 6.96 -4.99 -21.36
C MET A 59 8.22 -4.37 -20.76
N LEU A 60 9.28 -5.19 -20.65
CA LEU A 60 10.57 -4.76 -20.11
C LEU A 60 11.45 -4.12 -21.19
N ASP A 61 11.37 -4.63 -22.42
CA ASP A 61 12.08 -4.07 -23.57
C ASP A 61 11.54 -2.67 -23.89
N GLY A 62 12.45 -1.71 -24.05
CA GLY A 62 12.10 -0.32 -24.31
C GLY A 62 11.81 0.52 -23.07
N ARG A 63 11.84 -0.04 -21.86
CA ARG A 63 11.83 0.77 -20.64
C ARG A 63 13.11 1.59 -20.54
N GLU A 64 12.97 2.86 -20.22
CA GLU A 64 14.09 3.76 -19.97
C GLU A 64 14.25 3.95 -18.44
N LEU A 65 15.43 3.60 -17.91
CA LEU A 65 15.77 3.88 -16.51
C LEU A 65 15.95 5.38 -16.31
N VAL A 66 15.06 5.99 -15.56
CA VAL A 66 15.04 7.44 -15.28
C VAL A 66 15.83 7.76 -14.03
N ASP A 67 15.66 6.97 -12.97
CA ASP A 67 16.37 7.13 -11.70
C ASP A 67 16.61 5.76 -11.05
N SER A 68 17.76 5.63 -10.38
CA SER A 68 18.10 4.43 -9.61
C SER A 68 19.01 4.78 -8.46
N PHE A 69 18.66 4.26 -7.28
CA PHE A 69 19.45 4.49 -6.07
C PHE A 69 19.19 3.40 -5.02
N THR A 70 20.07 3.39 -4.02
CA THR A 70 19.94 2.51 -2.85
C THR A 70 19.49 3.32 -1.64
N ILE A 71 18.55 2.77 -0.86
CA ILE A 71 18.20 3.27 0.46
C ILE A 71 18.95 2.43 1.48
N PRO A 72 19.89 3.03 2.26
CA PRO A 72 20.66 2.30 3.27
C PRO A 72 19.77 1.72 4.37
N ILE A 73 20.29 0.77 5.12
CA ILE A 73 19.62 0.21 6.31
C ILE A 73 19.20 1.32 7.28
N ARG A 74 18.07 1.13 7.98
CA ARG A 74 17.57 2.02 9.04
C ARG A 74 17.47 3.49 8.62
N SER A 75 17.20 3.73 7.35
CA SER A 75 17.07 5.08 6.76
C SER A 75 15.82 5.21 5.91
N GLY A 76 15.57 6.40 5.42
CA GLY A 76 14.46 6.67 4.52
C GLY A 76 14.84 7.68 3.45
N ARG A 77 14.20 7.58 2.29
CA ARG A 77 14.33 8.51 1.18
C ARG A 77 12.99 8.76 0.53
N ALA A 78 12.77 9.96 0.03
CA ALA A 78 11.64 10.32 -0.82
C ALA A 78 12.13 10.68 -2.23
N TRP A 79 11.28 10.42 -3.22
CA TRP A 79 11.55 10.70 -4.63
C TRP A 79 10.24 10.88 -5.41
N GLU A 80 10.33 11.43 -6.59
CA GLU A 80 9.21 11.66 -7.48
C GLU A 80 9.07 10.51 -8.49
N VAL A 81 7.85 10.09 -8.74
CA VAL A 81 7.51 9.11 -9.79
C VAL A 81 6.45 9.76 -10.69
N PRO A 82 6.81 10.17 -11.92
CA PRO A 82 5.86 10.78 -12.84
C PRO A 82 4.74 9.81 -13.25
N ALA A 83 3.58 10.34 -13.55
CA ALA A 83 2.47 9.59 -14.13
C ALA A 83 2.93 8.82 -15.39
N GLY A 84 2.47 7.59 -15.57
CA GLY A 84 2.88 6.74 -16.68
C GLY A 84 4.25 6.08 -16.51
N HIS A 85 4.88 6.18 -15.33
CA HIS A 85 6.14 5.49 -15.01
C HIS A 85 5.88 4.34 -14.04
N VAL A 86 6.78 3.37 -14.02
CA VAL A 86 6.83 2.32 -13.00
C VAL A 86 7.95 2.58 -12.02
N CYS A 87 7.71 2.22 -10.76
CA CYS A 87 8.71 2.26 -9.71
C CYS A 87 8.85 0.86 -9.11
N ARG A 88 10.06 0.33 -9.11
CA ARG A 88 10.39 -0.98 -8.57
C ARG A 88 11.20 -0.83 -7.28
N ILE A 89 10.78 -1.54 -6.24
CA ILE A 89 11.47 -1.69 -4.96
C ILE A 89 12.08 -3.08 -4.94
N VAL A 90 13.40 -3.19 -4.74
CA VAL A 90 14.14 -4.46 -4.88
C VAL A 90 14.91 -4.78 -3.62
N THR A 91 14.86 -6.03 -3.17
CA THR A 91 15.69 -6.60 -2.11
C THR A 91 17.07 -6.95 -2.65
N ILE A 92 17.98 -5.97 -2.70
CA ILE A 92 19.29 -6.12 -3.41
C ILE A 92 20.30 -7.01 -2.70
N GLU A 93 20.22 -7.17 -1.38
CA GLU A 93 21.16 -7.97 -0.58
C GLU A 93 20.48 -9.07 0.26
N GLY A 94 19.17 -9.21 0.18
CA GLY A 94 18.37 -10.18 0.93
C GLY A 94 17.10 -9.60 1.50
N PRO A 95 16.36 -10.34 2.34
CA PRO A 95 15.06 -9.95 2.85
C PRO A 95 15.15 -8.65 3.67
N GLN A 96 14.20 -7.74 3.44
CA GLN A 96 14.08 -6.48 4.15
C GLN A 96 12.63 -5.97 4.06
N VAL A 97 12.01 -5.69 5.19
CA VAL A 97 10.72 -5.02 5.24
C VAL A 97 10.88 -3.52 5.01
N ALA A 98 9.92 -2.93 4.31
CA ALA A 98 9.90 -1.50 4.04
C ALA A 98 8.52 -0.88 4.20
N ASP A 99 8.50 0.37 4.63
CA ASP A 99 7.29 1.16 4.83
C ASP A 99 7.18 2.24 3.77
N LEU A 100 6.18 2.11 2.88
CA LEU A 100 5.95 2.99 1.74
C LEU A 100 4.81 3.99 2.04
N ASN A 101 5.11 5.27 1.93
CA ASN A 101 4.13 6.35 1.87
C ASN A 101 4.02 6.92 0.45
N LEU A 102 2.82 7.37 0.06
CA LEU A 102 2.53 7.96 -1.25
C LEU A 102 1.64 9.20 -1.11
N TRP A 103 2.02 10.28 -1.79
CA TRP A 103 1.24 11.51 -1.95
C TRP A 103 1.12 11.87 -3.43
N SER A 104 0.08 12.62 -3.78
CA SER A 104 0.11 13.38 -5.03
C SER A 104 1.23 14.42 -4.96
N LEU A 105 2.10 14.46 -5.97
CA LEU A 105 3.23 15.39 -6.02
C LEU A 105 2.78 16.86 -5.95
N HIS A 106 1.63 17.17 -6.57
CA HIS A 106 1.15 18.55 -6.71
C HIS A 106 0.20 18.99 -5.59
N ASP A 107 -0.34 18.05 -4.81
CA ASP A 107 -1.21 18.35 -3.67
C ASP A 107 -1.07 17.25 -2.58
N PRO A 108 -0.15 17.42 -1.62
CA PRO A 108 0.11 16.39 -0.60
C PRO A 108 -1.06 16.12 0.36
N ARG A 109 -2.16 16.87 0.29
CA ARG A 109 -3.40 16.53 1.00
C ARG A 109 -4.05 15.29 0.38
N GLU A 110 -3.81 15.05 -0.92
CA GLU A 110 -4.13 13.83 -1.63
C GLU A 110 -3.02 12.80 -1.38
N ARG A 111 -3.27 11.85 -0.50
CA ARG A 111 -2.29 10.86 -0.05
C ARG A 111 -2.93 9.48 0.12
N LEU A 112 -2.12 8.43 0.23
CA LEU A 112 -2.60 7.08 0.43
C LEU A 112 -3.55 6.99 1.64
N TRP A 113 -4.69 6.34 1.42
CA TRP A 113 -5.64 6.01 2.46
C TRP A 113 -5.72 4.50 2.65
N ALA A 114 -4.88 3.97 3.54
CA ALA A 114 -4.75 2.54 3.79
C ALA A 114 -6.09 1.87 4.11
N ALA A 115 -6.89 2.45 4.99
CA ALA A 115 -8.19 1.88 5.37
C ALA A 115 -9.19 1.82 4.19
N ARG A 116 -9.19 2.81 3.29
CA ARG A 116 -10.04 2.79 2.10
C ARG A 116 -9.52 1.82 1.05
N THR A 117 -8.21 1.78 0.84
CA THR A 117 -7.58 0.79 -0.04
C THR A 117 -7.94 -0.63 0.40
N ARG A 118 -7.75 -0.93 1.69
CA ARG A 118 -8.11 -2.22 2.27
C ARG A 118 -9.59 -2.59 2.08
N GLN A 119 -10.48 -1.62 2.14
CA GLN A 119 -11.92 -1.82 1.98
C GLN A 119 -12.33 -2.06 0.53
N LEU A 120 -11.65 -1.40 -0.44
CA LEU A 120 -11.96 -1.49 -1.86
C LEU A 120 -11.18 -2.59 -2.59
N GLN A 121 -10.05 -3.00 -2.05
CA GLN A 121 -9.13 -4.00 -2.61
C GLN A 121 -8.97 -5.15 -1.61
N ALA A 122 -7.84 -5.17 -0.90
CA ALA A 122 -7.53 -6.21 0.08
C ALA A 122 -6.74 -5.65 1.27
N ALA A 123 -6.67 -6.43 2.36
CA ALA A 123 -5.82 -6.11 3.51
C ALA A 123 -4.33 -6.32 3.21
N HIS A 124 -4.03 -7.22 2.28
CA HIS A 124 -2.71 -7.47 1.71
C HIS A 124 -2.86 -7.33 0.20
N VAL A 125 -2.09 -6.45 -0.38
CA VAL A 125 -2.22 -6.06 -1.79
C VAL A 125 -1.18 -6.75 -2.66
N SER A 126 -1.54 -7.05 -3.91
CA SER A 126 -0.67 -7.69 -4.88
C SER A 126 -1.03 -7.20 -6.30
N LEU A 127 -0.67 -7.96 -7.33
CA LEU A 127 -0.89 -7.62 -8.73
C LEU A 127 -2.31 -7.11 -8.98
N HIS A 128 -2.41 -6.02 -9.75
CA HIS A 128 -3.63 -5.31 -10.16
C HIS A 128 -4.37 -4.55 -9.05
N ASP A 129 -3.98 -4.71 -7.77
CA ASP A 129 -4.55 -3.88 -6.72
C ASP A 129 -4.13 -2.42 -6.86
N ARG A 130 -5.05 -1.50 -6.53
CA ARG A 130 -4.85 -0.06 -6.60
C ARG A 130 -4.74 0.55 -5.22
N LEU A 131 -3.79 1.44 -5.03
CA LEU A 131 -3.66 2.21 -3.80
C LEU A 131 -4.43 3.53 -3.93
N TRP A 132 -5.48 3.68 -3.14
CA TRP A 132 -6.45 4.77 -3.25
C TRP A 132 -6.10 5.97 -2.39
N SER A 133 -6.40 7.17 -2.92
CA SER A 133 -6.17 8.43 -2.23
C SER A 133 -7.29 8.82 -1.27
N THR A 134 -6.97 9.77 -0.37
CA THR A 134 -7.89 10.37 0.60
C THR A 134 -9.01 11.16 -0.04
N LEU A 135 -10.09 11.39 0.74
CA LEU A 135 -11.12 12.37 0.37
C LEU A 135 -10.55 13.81 0.39
N PRO A 136 -11.03 14.68 -0.45
CA PRO A 136 -12.14 14.52 -1.39
C PRO A 136 -11.75 14.00 -2.79
N PHE A 137 -10.52 13.57 -2.98
CA PHE A 137 -9.94 13.21 -4.28
C PHE A 137 -10.42 11.84 -4.75
N LEU A 138 -10.27 10.81 -3.92
CA LEU A 138 -10.69 9.43 -4.11
C LEU A 138 -10.47 8.90 -5.53
N ARG A 139 -9.20 8.73 -5.88
CA ARG A 139 -8.75 8.08 -7.11
C ARG A 139 -7.53 7.20 -6.82
N PRO A 140 -7.17 6.24 -7.69
CA PRO A 140 -5.91 5.53 -7.57
C PRO A 140 -4.73 6.49 -7.66
N LEU A 141 -3.77 6.34 -6.74
CA LEU A 141 -2.45 6.96 -6.85
C LEU A 141 -1.53 6.10 -7.72
N VAL A 142 -1.59 4.79 -7.49
CA VAL A 142 -0.79 3.79 -8.18
C VAL A 142 -1.59 2.50 -8.34
N THR A 143 -1.19 1.68 -9.34
CA THR A 143 -1.64 0.29 -9.55
C THR A 143 -0.42 -0.62 -9.48
N ILE A 144 -0.52 -1.77 -8.80
CA ILE A 144 0.57 -2.75 -8.68
C ILE A 144 0.69 -3.52 -9.98
N THR A 145 1.88 -3.47 -10.62
CA THR A 145 2.18 -4.09 -11.91
C THR A 145 3.22 -5.19 -11.85
N GLY A 146 3.85 -5.38 -10.67
CA GLY A 146 4.81 -6.46 -10.48
C GLY A 146 4.97 -6.79 -9.00
N ASP A 147 4.91 -8.07 -8.70
CA ASP A 147 5.07 -8.61 -7.35
C ASP A 147 5.67 -10.01 -7.45
N SER A 148 6.95 -10.15 -7.10
CA SER A 148 7.62 -11.45 -7.14
C SER A 148 7.12 -12.40 -6.05
N LEU A 149 6.41 -11.90 -5.05
CA LEU A 149 5.79 -12.68 -3.98
C LEU A 149 4.28 -12.91 -4.18
N ALA A 150 3.73 -12.61 -5.36
CA ALA A 150 2.30 -12.80 -5.65
C ALA A 150 1.83 -14.25 -5.38
N ASP A 151 2.69 -15.23 -5.63
CA ASP A 151 2.41 -16.66 -5.40
C ASP A 151 2.60 -17.11 -3.93
N TYR A 152 3.03 -16.22 -3.02
CA TYR A 152 3.15 -16.57 -1.60
C TYR A 152 1.80 -16.99 -1.01
N GLY A 153 0.73 -16.32 -1.41
CA GLY A 153 -0.63 -16.65 -1.02
C GLY A 153 -0.90 -16.46 0.47
N VAL A 154 -1.40 -17.50 1.12
CA VAL A 154 -1.71 -17.54 2.56
C VAL A 154 -0.92 -18.68 3.18
N ASP A 155 -0.16 -18.41 4.21
CA ASP A 155 0.55 -19.45 4.96
C ASP A 155 -0.35 -20.17 6.00
N ASP A 156 0.20 -21.19 6.67
CA ASP A 156 -0.55 -22.04 7.60
C ASP A 156 -1.12 -21.30 8.82
N GLU A 157 -0.57 -20.12 9.16
CA GLU A 157 -1.06 -19.27 10.25
C GLU A 157 -1.92 -18.10 9.75
N GLY A 158 -2.24 -18.05 8.46
CA GLY A 158 -3.03 -17.00 7.86
C GLY A 158 -2.23 -15.75 7.46
N GLY A 159 -0.89 -15.83 7.49
CA GLY A 159 -0.01 -14.74 7.08
C GLY A 159 -0.04 -14.52 5.57
N ARG A 160 0.03 -13.25 5.15
CA ARG A 160 0.12 -12.78 3.76
C ARG A 160 1.09 -11.61 3.68
N VAL A 161 1.58 -11.29 2.50
CA VAL A 161 2.55 -10.21 2.27
C VAL A 161 1.90 -8.92 1.76
N HIS A 162 2.65 -7.82 1.86
CA HIS A 162 2.27 -6.46 1.43
C HIS A 162 1.08 -5.90 2.21
N ASP A 163 1.32 -5.64 3.47
CA ASP A 163 0.33 -5.39 4.51
C ASP A 163 -0.21 -3.94 4.54
N LEU A 164 -1.53 -3.83 4.67
CA LEU A 164 -2.26 -2.60 4.99
C LEU A 164 -3.01 -2.69 6.33
N LEU A 165 -2.89 -3.79 7.10
CA LEU A 165 -3.52 -3.95 8.42
C LEU A 165 -2.78 -3.15 9.48
N GLY A 166 -1.45 -3.25 9.46
CA GLY A 166 -0.58 -2.55 10.37
C GLY A 166 -0.29 -1.11 9.95
N THR A 167 0.72 -0.58 10.57
CA THR A 167 1.29 0.72 10.27
C THR A 167 2.80 0.69 10.48
N ARG A 168 3.46 1.80 10.26
CA ARG A 168 4.91 1.96 10.49
C ARG A 168 5.27 1.88 11.96
N CYS A 169 6.43 1.36 12.29
CA CYS A 169 7.01 1.50 13.61
C CYS A 169 7.34 2.97 13.90
N ASP A 170 7.25 3.39 15.18
CA ASP A 170 7.42 4.77 15.60
C ASP A 170 8.14 4.90 16.94
N PRO A 171 8.78 6.06 17.21
CA PRO A 171 9.54 6.26 18.45
C PRO A 171 8.66 6.38 19.69
N TYR A 172 7.38 6.74 19.55
CA TYR A 172 6.47 6.95 20.69
C TYR A 172 6.10 5.61 21.32
N VAL A 173 5.66 4.63 20.51
CA VAL A 173 5.38 3.27 20.98
C VAL A 173 6.67 2.59 21.43
N SER A 174 7.80 2.79 20.74
CA SER A 174 9.09 2.26 21.16
C SER A 174 9.47 2.74 22.57
N GLN A 175 9.38 4.05 22.82
CA GLN A 175 9.67 4.60 24.13
C GLN A 175 8.70 4.09 25.20
N MET A 176 7.42 3.93 24.86
CA MET A 176 6.40 3.37 25.77
C MET A 176 6.73 1.93 26.17
N LEU A 177 7.25 1.11 25.24
CA LEU A 177 7.56 -0.30 25.48
C LEU A 177 8.93 -0.53 26.11
N SER A 178 9.94 0.24 25.75
CA SER A 178 11.34 0.05 26.17
C SER A 178 11.87 1.10 27.16
N GLY A 179 11.23 2.28 27.20
CA GLY A 179 11.73 3.43 27.96
C GLY A 179 12.89 4.18 27.25
N GLU A 180 13.34 3.71 26.10
CA GLU A 180 14.52 4.25 25.42
C GLU A 180 14.13 5.06 24.17
N PRO A 181 14.73 6.26 23.94
CA PRO A 181 14.54 7.01 22.72
C PRO A 181 15.28 6.31 21.56
N PHE A 182 14.62 6.22 20.40
CA PHE A 182 15.19 5.58 19.23
C PHE A 182 14.64 6.20 17.94
N ASP A 183 15.47 6.94 17.21
CA ASP A 183 15.08 7.77 16.06
C ASP A 183 15.32 7.11 14.69
N TYR A 184 15.55 5.79 14.63
CA TYR A 184 15.68 5.04 13.38
C TYR A 184 14.40 4.33 12.96
N HIS A 185 13.30 4.50 13.70
CA HIS A 185 11.99 3.99 13.34
C HIS A 185 11.53 4.53 11.99
N CYS A 186 10.70 3.75 11.30
CA CYS A 186 10.19 4.11 9.97
C CYS A 186 9.47 5.47 9.99
N HIS A 187 8.73 5.77 11.05
CA HIS A 187 8.10 7.09 11.21
C HIS A 187 9.14 8.23 11.21
N SER A 188 10.22 8.12 11.97
CA SER A 188 11.29 9.11 12.01
C SER A 188 12.04 9.21 10.67
N ASN A 189 12.29 8.06 10.03
CA ASN A 189 12.93 7.98 8.72
C ASN A 189 12.10 8.69 7.64
N LEU A 190 10.79 8.39 7.57
CA LEU A 190 9.86 9.03 6.65
C LEU A 190 9.72 10.53 6.92
N THR A 191 9.62 10.92 8.21
CA THR A 191 9.56 12.34 8.60
C THR A 191 10.78 13.11 8.10
N ARG A 192 11.99 12.54 8.21
CA ARG A 192 13.20 13.15 7.66
C ARG A 192 13.21 13.18 6.14
N ALA A 193 12.78 12.09 5.50
CA ALA A 193 12.79 11.91 4.06
C ALA A 193 11.93 12.94 3.32
N VAL A 194 10.79 13.34 3.87
CA VAL A 194 9.83 14.24 3.20
C VAL A 194 10.10 15.73 3.41
N ARG A 195 11.05 16.09 4.30
CA ARG A 195 11.37 17.51 4.59
C ARG A 195 11.76 18.35 3.35
N PRO A 196 12.50 17.83 2.36
CA PRO A 196 12.80 18.57 1.14
C PRO A 196 11.56 19.06 0.36
N TRP A 197 10.43 18.35 0.53
CA TRP A 197 9.13 18.74 -0.06
C TRP A 197 8.28 19.59 0.89
N HIS A 198 8.87 20.16 1.94
CA HIS A 198 8.21 20.99 2.97
C HIS A 198 7.09 20.27 3.73
N LEU A 199 7.12 18.94 3.74
CA LEU A 199 6.23 18.11 4.54
C LEU A 199 6.80 17.93 5.95
N THR A 200 5.92 17.59 6.88
CA THR A 200 6.21 17.48 8.32
C THR A 200 5.82 16.08 8.83
N GLU A 201 6.08 15.82 10.09
CA GLU A 201 5.63 14.61 10.76
C GLU A 201 4.11 14.38 10.64
N LEU A 202 3.31 15.46 10.62
CA LEU A 202 1.85 15.38 10.49
C LEU A 202 1.38 14.89 9.10
N ASP A 203 2.26 14.95 8.12
CA ASP A 203 1.97 14.50 6.76
C ASP A 203 2.31 13.02 6.56
N VAL A 204 3.14 12.43 7.44
CA VAL A 204 3.46 10.99 7.44
C VAL A 204 2.24 10.20 7.93
N HIS A 205 1.62 9.46 7.01
CA HIS A 205 0.38 8.72 7.24
C HIS A 205 0.62 7.21 7.30
N ASP A 206 -0.44 6.41 7.40
CA ASP A 206 -0.33 4.95 7.36
C ASP A 206 0.31 4.49 6.05
N VAL A 207 1.11 3.44 6.15
CA VAL A 207 1.98 2.94 5.09
C VAL A 207 1.40 1.69 4.42
N LEU A 208 1.93 1.36 3.25
CA LEU A 208 1.99 -0.01 2.78
C LEU A 208 3.29 -0.64 3.32
N ASN A 209 3.17 -1.70 4.10
CA ASN A 209 4.31 -2.47 4.59
C ASN A 209 4.74 -3.47 3.50
N VAL A 210 5.71 -3.07 2.67
CA VAL A 210 6.20 -3.88 1.55
C VAL A 210 7.08 -5.02 2.05
N PHE A 211 6.88 -6.22 1.54
CA PHE A 211 7.54 -7.48 1.92
C PHE A 211 7.25 -7.95 3.35
N GLN A 212 6.38 -7.28 4.09
CA GLN A 212 6.02 -7.68 5.44
C GLN A 212 4.93 -8.76 5.41
N CYS A 213 5.18 -9.88 6.09
CA CYS A 213 4.19 -10.95 6.29
C CYS A 213 3.44 -10.72 7.59
N THR A 214 2.11 -10.64 7.51
CA THR A 214 1.24 -10.34 8.66
C THR A 214 -0.11 -11.02 8.54
N GLY A 215 -0.88 -10.97 9.62
CA GLY A 215 -2.25 -11.45 9.66
C GLY A 215 -2.95 -11.11 10.97
N LEU A 216 -4.14 -11.65 11.14
CA LEU A 216 -4.90 -11.62 12.40
C LEU A 216 -5.03 -13.05 12.91
N ASN A 217 -4.70 -13.26 14.20
CA ASN A 217 -4.87 -14.57 14.83
C ASN A 217 -6.34 -14.83 15.22
N ASP A 218 -6.63 -15.99 15.81
CA ASP A 218 -7.98 -16.40 16.21
C ASP A 218 -8.65 -15.47 17.23
N ARG A 219 -7.88 -14.57 17.88
CA ARG A 219 -8.37 -13.56 18.81
C ARG A 219 -8.50 -12.18 18.18
N ASP A 220 -8.37 -12.10 16.85
CA ASP A 220 -8.39 -10.84 16.08
C ASP A 220 -7.23 -9.89 16.45
N GLU A 221 -6.10 -10.46 16.91
CA GLU A 221 -4.88 -9.71 17.23
C GLU A 221 -3.92 -9.74 16.04
N TYR A 222 -3.33 -8.59 15.74
CA TYR A 222 -2.34 -8.45 14.68
C TYR A 222 -1.03 -9.18 15.02
N PHE A 223 -0.53 -9.96 14.09
CA PHE A 223 0.77 -10.59 14.18
C PHE A 223 1.67 -10.26 12.99
N MET A 224 2.96 -10.32 13.21
CA MET A 224 4.01 -10.18 12.19
C MET A 224 4.87 -11.44 12.16
N LYS A 225 5.34 -11.80 10.98
CA LYS A 225 6.25 -12.92 10.75
C LYS A 225 7.51 -12.45 10.03
N THR A 226 8.52 -13.29 10.00
CA THR A 226 9.73 -13.08 9.20
C THR A 226 9.37 -12.82 7.74
N CYS A 227 10.02 -11.84 7.15
CA CYS A 227 9.89 -11.48 5.74
C CYS A 227 10.22 -12.68 4.85
N PRO A 228 9.33 -13.14 3.97
CA PRO A 228 9.59 -14.29 3.11
C PRO A 228 10.42 -13.97 1.86
N ALA A 229 10.69 -12.69 1.60
CA ALA A 229 11.47 -12.27 0.44
C ALA A 229 12.89 -12.84 0.48
N THR A 230 13.51 -12.95 -0.68
CA THR A 230 14.91 -13.32 -0.89
C THR A 230 15.61 -12.25 -1.70
N GLN A 231 16.92 -12.37 -1.90
CA GLN A 231 17.67 -11.43 -2.73
C GLN A 231 17.13 -11.43 -4.17
N GLY A 232 16.82 -10.25 -4.69
CA GLY A 232 16.29 -10.03 -6.04
C GLY A 232 14.77 -10.01 -6.12
N ASP A 233 14.06 -10.30 -5.03
CA ASP A 233 12.61 -10.10 -4.99
C ASP A 233 12.26 -8.62 -5.13
N TYR A 234 11.11 -8.35 -5.74
CA TYR A 234 10.70 -6.99 -6.03
C TYR A 234 9.18 -6.79 -5.89
N PHE A 235 8.84 -5.54 -5.61
CA PHE A 235 7.49 -5.00 -5.67
C PHE A 235 7.48 -3.79 -6.60
N GLU A 236 6.62 -3.80 -7.62
CA GLU A 236 6.55 -2.75 -8.63
C GLU A 236 5.16 -2.14 -8.69
N PHE A 237 5.10 -0.83 -8.76
CA PHE A 237 3.86 -0.10 -8.99
C PHE A 237 3.98 0.86 -10.19
N PHE A 238 2.87 1.02 -10.88
CA PHE A 238 2.67 1.99 -11.95
C PHE A 238 2.03 3.26 -11.38
N ALA A 239 2.60 4.42 -11.65
CA ALA A 239 2.09 5.70 -11.17
C ALA A 239 0.92 6.19 -12.05
N GLU A 240 -0.27 6.22 -11.47
CA GLU A 240 -1.49 6.69 -12.13
C GLU A 240 -1.54 8.22 -12.25
N ILE A 241 -0.87 8.91 -11.35
CA ILE A 241 -0.68 10.36 -11.31
C ILE A 241 0.77 10.65 -10.95
N ASP A 242 1.22 11.89 -11.05
CA ASP A 242 2.51 12.27 -10.49
C ASP A 242 2.48 12.08 -8.97
N VAL A 243 3.33 11.18 -8.47
CA VAL A 243 3.38 10.85 -7.03
C VAL A 243 4.72 11.24 -6.42
N LEU A 244 4.67 11.70 -5.19
CA LEU A 244 5.79 11.70 -4.27
C LEU A 244 5.73 10.38 -3.50
N ALA A 245 6.76 9.55 -3.67
CA ALA A 245 6.95 8.32 -2.91
C ALA A 245 8.00 8.54 -1.82
N ALA A 246 7.81 7.93 -0.66
CA ALA A 246 8.83 7.86 0.38
C ALA A 246 8.86 6.45 0.98
N LEU A 247 10.05 5.89 1.12
CA LEU A 247 10.26 4.56 1.67
C LEU A 247 11.24 4.62 2.84
N SER A 248 10.92 3.86 3.88
CA SER A 248 11.84 3.58 4.98
C SER A 248 12.23 2.10 4.98
N THR A 249 13.53 1.79 5.04
CA THR A 249 14.02 0.46 5.39
C THR A 249 13.77 0.22 6.87
N CYS A 250 12.91 -0.77 7.19
CA CYS A 250 12.51 -1.04 8.57
C CYS A 250 13.73 -1.37 9.45
N PRO A 251 13.87 -0.76 10.65
CA PRO A 251 14.97 -1.04 11.57
C PRO A 251 14.94 -2.45 12.16
N GLY A 252 13.84 -3.18 12.01
CA GLY A 252 13.72 -4.60 12.35
C GLY A 252 14.23 -5.55 11.25
N GLY A 253 14.72 -5.02 10.12
CA GLY A 253 15.28 -5.83 9.05
C GLY A 253 14.25 -6.75 8.41
N ASP A 254 14.53 -8.04 8.45
CA ASP A 254 13.62 -9.10 7.96
C ASP A 254 12.64 -9.60 9.03
N LEU A 255 12.63 -9.01 10.23
CA LEU A 255 11.81 -9.38 11.38
C LEU A 255 12.11 -10.78 11.98
N SER A 256 13.22 -11.42 11.61
CA SER A 256 13.62 -12.70 12.22
C SER A 256 14.19 -12.52 13.63
N VAL A 257 14.64 -11.30 13.98
CA VAL A 257 15.18 -10.94 15.29
C VAL A 257 14.23 -9.93 15.97
N PRO A 258 13.59 -10.27 17.10
CA PRO A 258 12.73 -9.35 17.82
C PRO A 258 13.50 -8.12 18.31
N MET A 259 12.91 -6.93 18.15
CA MET A 259 13.48 -5.68 18.66
C MET A 259 13.15 -5.42 20.14
N PHE A 260 12.12 -6.07 20.65
CA PHE A 260 11.60 -5.85 22.01
C PHE A 260 11.30 -7.17 22.71
N GLY A 261 11.23 -7.14 24.05
CA GLY A 261 10.87 -8.29 24.87
C GLY A 261 12.08 -9.12 25.32
N PRO A 262 11.82 -10.26 25.97
CA PRO A 262 12.88 -11.10 26.56
C PRO A 262 13.81 -11.75 25.53
N ASP A 263 13.33 -11.92 24.29
CA ASP A 263 14.08 -12.51 23.18
C ASP A 263 14.66 -11.43 22.24
N ALA A 264 14.67 -10.16 22.66
CA ALA A 264 15.23 -9.08 21.86
C ALA A 264 16.71 -9.31 21.57
N GLY A 265 17.10 -9.02 20.32
CA GLY A 265 18.45 -9.23 19.83
C GLY A 265 18.94 -8.07 18.96
N ASP A 266 20.08 -8.29 18.31
CA ASP A 266 20.65 -7.32 17.37
C ASP A 266 19.91 -7.37 16.03
N ALA A 267 18.79 -6.64 15.93
CA ALA A 267 18.04 -6.54 14.69
C ALA A 267 18.83 -5.84 13.56
N GLU A 268 19.91 -5.10 13.85
CA GLU A 268 20.75 -4.49 12.80
C GLU A 268 21.44 -5.54 11.95
N ALA A 269 21.81 -6.67 12.54
CA ALA A 269 22.46 -7.78 11.84
C ALA A 269 21.59 -8.37 10.70
N VAL A 270 20.28 -8.23 10.79
CA VAL A 270 19.31 -8.71 9.77
C VAL A 270 18.75 -7.58 8.90
N CYS A 271 19.25 -6.36 9.03
CA CYS A 271 18.90 -5.25 8.13
C CYS A 271 19.67 -5.32 6.82
N ARG A 272 18.99 -5.02 5.71
CA ARG A 272 19.58 -4.95 4.37
C ARG A 272 19.12 -3.68 3.67
N PRO A 273 19.93 -3.11 2.77
CA PRO A 273 19.52 -1.99 1.93
C PRO A 273 18.50 -2.44 0.87
N LEU A 274 17.69 -1.48 0.40
CA LEU A 274 16.77 -1.69 -0.70
C LEU A 274 17.18 -0.86 -1.92
N GLY A 275 17.02 -1.45 -3.10
CA GLY A 275 17.16 -0.77 -4.38
C GLY A 275 15.85 -0.14 -4.83
N ILE A 276 15.93 1.03 -5.43
CA ILE A 276 14.82 1.70 -6.10
C ILE A 276 15.19 1.94 -7.55
N GLU A 277 14.28 1.62 -8.46
CA GLU A 277 14.40 1.87 -9.87
C GLU A 277 13.13 2.54 -10.37
N VAL A 278 13.24 3.68 -11.06
CA VAL A 278 12.14 4.35 -11.73
C VAL A 278 12.35 4.25 -13.22
N HIS A 279 11.37 3.69 -13.92
CA HIS A 279 11.45 3.52 -15.37
C HIS A 279 10.29 4.24 -16.06
N ARG A 280 10.61 4.93 -17.14
CA ARG A 280 9.61 5.35 -18.11
C ARG A 280 9.15 4.12 -18.90
N VAL A 281 7.85 3.97 -18.99
CA VAL A 281 7.21 2.90 -19.78
C VAL A 281 7.12 3.35 -21.24
N PRO A 282 7.39 2.48 -22.23
CA PRO A 282 7.25 2.83 -23.63
C PRO A 282 5.79 3.17 -24.01
N ASP A 283 5.61 4.10 -24.93
CA ASP A 283 4.29 4.64 -25.29
C ASP A 283 3.31 3.53 -25.77
N GLU A 284 3.83 2.47 -26.40
CA GLU A 284 3.04 1.31 -26.85
C GLU A 284 2.41 0.54 -25.67
N ALA A 285 3.10 0.50 -24.52
CA ALA A 285 2.56 -0.14 -23.31
C ALA A 285 1.44 0.69 -22.68
N LEU A 286 1.43 1.99 -22.93
CA LEU A 286 0.45 2.93 -22.38
C LEU A 286 -0.79 3.10 -23.27
N GLU A 287 -0.87 2.38 -24.40
CA GLU A 287 -2.03 2.48 -25.30
C GLU A 287 -3.33 2.10 -24.55
N GLY A 288 -4.30 3.03 -24.54
CA GLY A 288 -5.55 2.87 -23.80
C GLY A 288 -5.54 3.37 -22.36
N TRP A 289 -4.37 3.68 -21.78
CA TRP A 289 -4.28 4.28 -20.46
C TRP A 289 -4.56 5.79 -20.50
N SER A 290 -5.17 6.27 -19.41
CA SER A 290 -5.28 7.71 -19.14
C SER A 290 -5.29 7.94 -17.63
N PRO A 291 -4.72 9.06 -17.14
CA PRO A 291 -4.71 9.36 -15.72
C PRO A 291 -6.13 9.38 -15.12
N PRO A 292 -6.35 8.78 -13.94
CA PRO A 292 -7.67 8.74 -13.32
C PRO A 292 -8.10 10.14 -12.87
N VAL A 293 -9.36 10.47 -13.15
CA VAL A 293 -9.96 11.71 -12.69
C VAL A 293 -10.38 11.59 -11.22
N ARG A 294 -10.43 12.74 -10.53
CA ARG A 294 -10.97 12.81 -9.17
C ARG A 294 -12.44 12.45 -9.13
N ALA A 295 -12.90 11.96 -7.98
CA ALA A 295 -14.33 11.67 -7.78
C ALA A 295 -15.21 12.89 -8.10
N ALA A 296 -16.30 12.65 -8.83
CA ALA A 296 -17.20 13.70 -9.33
C ALA A 296 -18.17 14.25 -8.26
N TYR A 297 -17.87 14.05 -6.97
CA TYR A 297 -18.72 14.56 -5.89
C TYR A 297 -18.51 16.07 -5.69
N ALA A 298 -19.62 16.83 -5.63
CA ALA A 298 -19.60 18.29 -5.56
C ALA A 298 -19.10 18.87 -4.21
N GLN A 299 -18.82 18.03 -3.22
CA GLN A 299 -18.29 18.37 -1.88
C GLN A 299 -19.22 19.29 -1.05
N ASP A 300 -20.49 19.39 -1.40
CA ASP A 300 -21.47 20.24 -0.72
C ASP A 300 -22.04 19.60 0.56
N HIS A 301 -21.89 18.27 0.72
CA HIS A 301 -22.39 17.49 1.85
C HIS A 301 -23.85 17.79 2.24
N GLY A 302 -24.65 18.28 1.29
CA GLY A 302 -26.02 18.77 1.53
C GLY A 302 -26.08 20.10 2.30
N LEU A 303 -24.98 20.78 2.51
CA LEU A 303 -24.93 22.06 3.26
C LEU A 303 -25.67 23.18 2.53
N ALA A 304 -25.65 23.18 1.20
CA ALA A 304 -26.37 24.14 0.38
C ALA A 304 -27.90 23.96 0.39
N ALA A 305 -28.39 22.77 0.76
CA ALA A 305 -29.79 22.40 0.72
C ALA A 305 -30.54 22.66 2.03
N ARG A 306 -29.87 22.96 3.13
CA ARG A 306 -30.48 23.14 4.46
C ARG A 306 -29.90 24.39 5.13
N PRO A 307 -30.69 25.48 5.29
CA PRO A 307 -30.27 26.54 6.20
C PRO A 307 -30.12 25.94 7.62
N TRP A 308 -29.01 26.27 8.25
CA TRP A 308 -28.78 25.92 9.66
C TRP A 308 -29.92 26.45 10.52
N ARG A 309 -30.61 25.58 11.24
CA ARG A 309 -31.59 25.93 12.24
C ARG A 309 -30.94 26.04 13.60
#